data_a42ac5a25f6e3d821d9cf499adf67e80
#
_entry.id   a42ac5a25f6e3d821d9cf499adf67e80
#
_cell.length_a   1.000
_cell.length_b   1.000
_cell.length_c   1.000
_cell.angle_alpha   90.00
_cell.angle_beta   90.00
_cell.angle_gamma   90.00
#
_symmetry.space_group_name_H-M   'P 1'
#
loop_
_entity.id
_entity.type
_entity.pdbx_description
1 polymer ?
#
loop_
_entity_poly.entity_id
_entity_poly.type
_entity_poly.pdbx_seq_one_letter_code
_entity_poly.pdbx_strand_id
1 'polypeptide(L)'
;YTGTHDNDTIMGWFKTAPKESVKYAKEYLRLNKEEGYNWGTMKAVWGCVGDMAIVPMQDILGIGSEGRMNTPSTLGMNWKWRAVDGQITSALAKKVCKNMEIYCRKRKTKEELEALETAE
;
A
#
# COMPACT_ATOMS: atom_id res chain seq x y z
N TYR A 1 -3.93 4.46 -6.50
CA TYR A 1 -3.46 4.66 -5.12
C TYR A 1 -4.44 4.06 -4.12
N THR A 2 -3.95 3.66 -2.95
CA THR A 2 -4.80 3.17 -1.86
C THR A 2 -5.50 4.31 -1.12
N GLY A 3 -4.93 5.49 -1.13
CA GLY A 3 -5.47 6.71 -0.54
C GLY A 3 -4.54 7.90 -0.77
N THR A 4 -5.08 9.11 -0.58
CA THR A 4 -4.32 10.37 -0.55
C THR A 4 -4.01 10.75 0.90
N HIS A 5 -3.32 11.86 1.11
CA HIS A 5 -3.08 12.42 2.44
C HIS A 5 -4.37 12.76 3.22
N ASP A 6 -5.49 12.96 2.52
CA ASP A 6 -6.79 13.28 3.12
C ASP A 6 -7.60 12.05 3.52
N ASN A 7 -7.23 10.87 3.02
CA ASN A 7 -7.90 9.63 3.37
C ASN A 7 -7.39 9.09 4.70
N ASP A 8 -8.22 8.27 5.35
CA ASP A 8 -7.74 7.41 6.43
C ASP A 8 -6.82 6.33 5.85
N THR A 9 -6.01 5.69 6.68
CA THR A 9 -5.24 4.51 6.29
C THR A 9 -6.17 3.35 5.94
N ILE A 10 -5.68 2.38 5.16
CA ILE A 10 -6.45 1.16 4.85
C ILE A 10 -6.97 0.52 6.14
N MET A 11 -6.12 0.35 7.15
CA MET A 11 -6.50 -0.31 8.40
C MET A 11 -7.49 0.53 9.22
N GLY A 12 -7.39 1.85 9.17
CA GLY A 12 -8.37 2.77 9.74
C GLY A 12 -9.73 2.64 9.06
N TRP A 13 -9.74 2.62 7.73
CA TRP A 13 -10.95 2.44 6.94
C TRP A 13 -11.68 1.12 7.28
N PHE A 14 -10.95 0.01 7.41
CA PHE A 14 -11.56 -1.28 7.79
C PHE A 14 -12.22 -1.27 9.18
N LYS A 15 -11.80 -0.37 10.07
CA LYS A 15 -12.39 -0.20 11.42
C LYS A 15 -13.62 0.69 11.42
N THR A 16 -13.66 1.71 10.56
CA THR A 16 -14.65 2.80 10.62
C THR A 16 -15.70 2.75 9.51
N ALA A 17 -15.42 2.08 8.39
CA ALA A 17 -16.33 1.98 7.26
C ALA A 17 -17.60 1.16 7.59
N PRO A 18 -18.72 1.38 6.89
CA PRO A 18 -19.91 0.58 7.03
C PRO A 18 -19.64 -0.91 6.86
N LYS A 19 -20.24 -1.74 7.68
CA LYS A 19 -20.02 -3.20 7.69
C LYS A 19 -20.23 -3.84 6.32
N GLU A 20 -21.23 -3.40 5.57
CA GLU A 20 -21.52 -3.91 4.23
C GLU A 20 -20.39 -3.55 3.24
N SER A 21 -19.84 -2.33 3.31
CA SER A 21 -18.70 -1.93 2.48
C SER A 21 -17.45 -2.75 2.80
N VAL A 22 -17.19 -3.00 4.09
CA VAL A 22 -16.08 -3.86 4.54
C VAL A 22 -16.27 -5.31 4.06
N LYS A 23 -17.49 -5.85 4.16
CA LYS A 23 -17.81 -7.20 3.67
C LYS A 23 -17.56 -7.28 2.17
N TYR A 24 -18.12 -6.35 1.41
CA TYR A 24 -17.94 -6.28 -0.03
C TYR A 24 -16.46 -6.18 -0.44
N ALA A 25 -15.70 -5.30 0.20
CA ALA A 25 -14.27 -5.16 -0.07
C ALA A 25 -13.49 -6.47 0.18
N LYS A 26 -13.77 -7.15 1.29
CA LYS A 26 -13.14 -8.44 1.62
C LYS A 26 -13.45 -9.51 0.57
N GLU A 27 -14.67 -9.58 0.12
CA GLU A 27 -15.12 -10.55 -0.89
C GLU A 27 -14.52 -10.20 -2.27
N TYR A 28 -14.69 -8.95 -2.71
CA TYR A 28 -14.23 -8.48 -4.02
C TYR A 28 -12.73 -8.59 -4.20
N LEU A 29 -11.96 -8.21 -3.18
CA LEU A 29 -10.50 -8.26 -3.20
C LEU A 29 -9.93 -9.59 -2.66
N ARG A 30 -10.78 -10.53 -2.26
CA ARG A 30 -10.39 -11.83 -1.67
C ARG A 30 -9.44 -11.68 -0.49
N LEU A 31 -9.72 -10.71 0.39
CA LEU A 31 -8.86 -10.40 1.52
C LEU A 31 -8.95 -11.48 2.60
N ASN A 32 -7.81 -11.80 3.18
CA ASN A 32 -7.71 -12.73 4.30
C ASN A 32 -6.86 -12.15 5.44
N LYS A 33 -6.97 -12.72 6.63
CA LYS A 33 -6.27 -12.24 7.82
C LYS A 33 -4.79 -12.64 7.85
N GLU A 34 -4.43 -13.77 7.23
CA GLU A 34 -3.08 -14.30 7.23
C GLU A 34 -2.12 -13.40 6.45
N GLU A 35 -2.58 -12.93 5.30
CA GLU A 35 -1.84 -11.96 4.50
C GLU A 35 -1.86 -10.56 5.11
N GLY A 36 -2.98 -10.18 5.70
CA GLY A 36 -3.31 -8.84 6.17
C GLY A 36 -4.13 -8.05 5.14
N TYR A 37 -5.17 -7.37 5.62
CA TYR A 37 -6.10 -6.63 4.74
C TYR A 37 -5.42 -5.47 4.00
N ASN A 38 -4.44 -4.82 4.63
CA ASN A 38 -3.64 -3.80 3.97
C ASN A 38 -2.84 -4.39 2.79
N TRP A 39 -2.17 -5.52 2.97
CA TRP A 39 -1.38 -6.16 1.91
C TRP A 39 -2.25 -6.62 0.75
N GLY A 40 -3.39 -7.25 1.00
CA GLY A 40 -4.32 -7.65 -0.06
C GLY A 40 -4.87 -6.46 -0.84
N THR A 41 -5.21 -5.36 -0.15
CA THR A 41 -5.68 -4.12 -0.80
C THR A 41 -4.56 -3.47 -1.64
N MET A 42 -3.33 -3.39 -1.13
CA MET A 42 -2.19 -2.88 -1.88
C MET A 42 -1.89 -3.71 -3.13
N LYS A 43 -1.97 -5.04 -3.02
CA LYS A 43 -1.78 -5.94 -4.17
C LYS A 43 -2.81 -5.70 -5.26
N ALA A 44 -4.06 -5.42 -4.92
CA ALA A 44 -5.09 -5.06 -5.90
C ALA A 44 -4.73 -3.77 -6.65
N VAL A 45 -4.16 -2.77 -5.95
CA VAL A 45 -3.68 -1.53 -6.59
C VAL A 45 -2.44 -1.80 -7.46
N TRP A 46 -1.50 -2.63 -7.01
CA TRP A 46 -0.32 -2.98 -7.81
C TRP A 46 -0.68 -3.82 -9.04
N GLY A 47 -1.73 -4.64 -8.96
CA GLY A 47 -2.23 -5.45 -10.09
C GLY A 47 -3.14 -4.70 -11.06
N CYS A 48 -3.42 -3.41 -10.85
CA CYS A 48 -4.26 -2.63 -11.77
C CYS A 48 -3.49 -2.26 -13.06
N VAL A 49 -4.24 -1.87 -14.09
CA VAL A 49 -3.70 -1.49 -15.41
C VAL A 49 -3.02 -0.13 -15.47
N GLY A 50 -3.08 0.66 -14.39
CA GLY A 50 -2.47 2.00 -14.37
C GLY A 50 -0.95 1.94 -14.34
N ASP A 51 -0.29 2.83 -15.04
CA ASP A 51 1.18 2.93 -15.10
C ASP A 51 1.80 3.25 -13.75
N MET A 52 1.10 4.00 -12.92
CA MET A 52 1.56 4.41 -11.60
C MET A 52 0.64 3.89 -10.50
N ALA A 53 1.22 3.27 -9.48
CA ALA A 53 0.54 2.82 -8.28
C ALA A 53 1.23 3.41 -7.04
N ILE A 54 0.53 4.28 -6.31
CA ILE A 54 1.06 4.96 -5.12
C ILE A 54 0.40 4.36 -3.89
N VAL A 55 1.22 4.00 -2.91
CA VAL A 55 0.80 3.43 -1.63
C VAL A 55 1.48 4.21 -0.50
N PRO A 56 0.72 4.80 0.43
CA PRO A 56 1.29 5.46 1.60
C PRO A 56 2.09 4.48 2.48
N MET A 57 3.16 4.98 3.10
CA MET A 57 3.99 4.18 4.00
C MET A 57 3.18 3.62 5.18
N GLN A 58 2.17 4.35 5.65
CA GLN A 58 1.27 3.91 6.71
C GLN A 58 0.52 2.62 6.35
N ASP A 59 0.14 2.48 5.09
CA ASP A 59 -0.54 1.28 4.59
C ASP A 59 0.42 0.10 4.49
N ILE A 60 1.67 0.33 4.06
CA ILE A 60 2.72 -0.69 4.05
C ILE A 60 3.01 -1.19 5.47
N LEU A 61 3.04 -0.28 6.44
CA LEU A 61 3.26 -0.59 7.86
C LEU A 61 2.02 -1.17 8.55
N GLY A 62 0.84 -1.08 7.93
CA GLY A 62 -0.41 -1.57 8.52
C GLY A 62 -0.90 -0.75 9.71
N ILE A 63 -0.60 0.55 9.75
CA ILE A 63 -0.98 1.47 10.81
C ILE A 63 -2.45 1.86 10.66
N GLY A 64 -3.16 1.99 11.77
CA GLY A 64 -4.55 2.44 11.80
C GLY A 64 -4.69 3.96 11.65
N SER A 65 -5.86 4.49 12.03
CA SER A 65 -6.19 5.93 11.89
C SER A 65 -5.23 6.87 12.62
N GLU A 66 -4.48 6.36 13.59
CA GLU A 66 -3.41 7.10 14.28
C GLU A 66 -2.28 7.54 13.33
N GLY A 67 -2.13 6.84 12.20
CA GLY A 67 -1.17 7.20 11.13
C GLY A 67 -1.72 8.14 10.07
N ARG A 68 -3.00 8.52 10.13
CA ARG A 68 -3.61 9.41 9.14
C ARG A 68 -2.87 10.74 9.06
N MET A 69 -2.53 11.17 7.83
CA MET A 69 -1.73 12.37 7.63
C MET A 69 -2.54 13.64 7.82
N ASN A 70 -3.72 13.71 7.22
CA ASN A 70 -4.59 14.89 7.26
C ASN A 70 -6.05 14.50 7.41
N THR A 71 -6.78 15.25 8.24
CA THR A 71 -8.24 15.18 8.34
C THR A 71 -8.81 16.49 7.86
N PRO A 72 -9.47 16.54 6.68
CA PRO A 72 -10.04 17.76 6.12
C PRO A 72 -10.94 18.48 7.11
N SER A 73 -10.95 19.80 7.06
CA SER A 73 -11.75 20.68 7.92
C SER A 73 -11.42 20.60 9.42
N THR A 74 -10.23 20.11 9.78
CA THR A 74 -9.74 20.10 11.15
C THR A 74 -8.46 20.93 11.32
N LEU A 75 -8.19 21.37 12.54
CA LEU A 75 -6.95 22.05 12.92
C LEU A 75 -6.19 21.22 13.96
N GLY A 76 -4.88 21.44 14.02
CA GLY A 76 -4.02 20.95 15.12
C GLY A 76 -3.15 19.76 14.77
N MET A 77 -3.67 18.55 14.70
CA MET A 77 -2.85 17.32 14.64
C MET A 77 -2.50 16.82 13.24
N ASN A 78 -2.84 17.57 12.19
CA ASN A 78 -2.53 17.20 10.80
C ASN A 78 -1.04 17.34 10.46
N TRP A 79 -0.55 16.51 9.54
CA TRP A 79 0.83 16.55 8.98
C TRP A 79 1.94 16.24 9.99
N LYS A 80 1.61 15.58 11.10
CA LYS A 80 2.56 15.30 12.19
C LYS A 80 3.09 13.88 12.21
N TRP A 81 2.41 12.93 11.59
CA TRP A 81 2.88 11.56 11.59
C TRP A 81 4.28 11.43 10.96
N ARG A 82 5.12 10.63 11.58
CA ARG A 82 6.44 10.25 11.09
C ARG A 82 6.68 8.77 11.39
N ALA A 83 7.34 8.09 10.46
CA ALA A 83 7.88 6.77 10.75
C ALA A 83 8.96 6.89 11.82
N VAL A 84 8.97 5.96 12.76
CA VAL A 84 9.99 5.89 13.82
C VAL A 84 11.02 4.83 13.51
N ASP A 85 12.17 4.92 14.17
CA ASP A 85 13.25 3.95 14.01
C ASP A 85 12.78 2.51 14.24
N GLY A 86 13.24 1.60 13.41
CA GLY A 86 12.88 0.18 13.48
C GLY A 86 11.56 -0.21 12.77
N GLN A 87 10.73 0.74 12.36
CA GLN A 87 9.51 0.41 11.58
C GLN A 87 9.83 0.00 10.14
N ILE A 88 10.80 0.65 9.50
CA ILE A 88 11.22 0.34 8.13
C ILE A 88 12.38 -0.63 8.19
N THR A 89 12.08 -1.92 8.22
CA THR A 89 13.06 -2.99 8.33
C THR A 89 13.53 -3.51 6.97
N SER A 90 14.69 -4.17 6.95
CA SER A 90 15.17 -4.87 5.76
C SER A 90 14.21 -5.98 5.31
N ALA A 91 13.52 -6.64 6.26
CA ALA A 91 12.51 -7.65 5.95
C ALA A 91 11.30 -7.02 5.24
N LEU A 92 10.83 -5.84 5.71
CA LEU A 92 9.76 -5.09 5.04
C LEU A 92 10.16 -4.67 3.64
N ALA A 93 11.37 -4.13 3.47
CA ALA A 93 11.90 -3.72 2.17
C ALA A 93 11.96 -4.91 1.19
N LYS A 94 12.44 -6.07 1.63
CA LYS A 94 12.46 -7.31 0.83
C LYS A 94 11.04 -7.76 0.44
N LYS A 95 10.07 -7.66 1.36
CA LYS A 95 8.67 -8.01 1.08
C LYS A 95 8.07 -7.08 0.02
N VAL A 96 8.30 -5.78 0.11
CA VAL A 96 7.87 -4.81 -0.91
C VAL A 96 8.53 -5.11 -2.25
N CYS A 97 9.86 -5.28 -2.28
CA CYS A 97 10.62 -5.58 -3.49
C CYS A 97 10.07 -6.83 -4.21
N LYS A 98 9.84 -7.91 -3.47
CA LYS A 98 9.25 -9.15 -4.02
C LYS A 98 7.88 -8.89 -4.65
N ASN A 99 7.03 -8.07 -4.03
CA ASN A 99 5.75 -7.72 -4.64
C ASN A 99 5.92 -6.86 -5.90
N MET A 100 6.87 -5.92 -5.91
CA MET A 100 7.17 -5.14 -7.13
C MET A 100 7.63 -6.03 -8.29
N GLU A 101 8.37 -7.10 -8.01
CA GLU A 101 8.76 -8.10 -9.02
C GLU A 101 7.53 -8.88 -9.54
N ILE A 102 6.69 -9.39 -8.63
CA ILE A 102 5.48 -10.17 -8.99
C ILE A 102 4.53 -9.35 -9.87
N TYR A 103 4.34 -8.07 -9.55
CA TYR A 103 3.41 -7.18 -10.26
C TYR A 103 4.09 -6.40 -11.41
N CYS A 104 5.31 -6.76 -11.81
CA CYS A 104 6.09 -6.13 -12.88
C CYS A 104 6.24 -4.61 -12.71
N ARG A 105 6.35 -4.15 -11.44
CA ARG A 105 6.50 -2.73 -11.09
C ARG A 105 7.90 -2.34 -10.65
N LYS A 106 8.82 -3.31 -10.60
CA LYS A 106 10.24 -3.03 -10.39
C LYS A 106 10.84 -2.45 -11.65
N ARG A 107 11.51 -1.32 -11.54
CA ARG A 107 12.27 -0.76 -12.65
C ARG A 107 13.39 -1.73 -13.01
N LYS A 108 13.47 -2.13 -14.28
CA LYS A 108 14.58 -2.93 -14.79
C LYS A 108 15.85 -2.09 -14.80
N THR A 109 16.97 -2.69 -14.47
CA THR A 109 18.28 -2.07 -14.63
C THR A 109 18.62 -1.95 -16.13
N LYS A 110 19.61 -1.11 -16.44
CA LYS A 110 20.08 -0.95 -17.83
C LYS A 110 20.56 -2.27 -18.41
N GLU A 111 21.27 -3.07 -17.61
CA GLU A 111 21.80 -4.39 -17.98
C GLU A 111 20.67 -5.41 -18.25
N GLU A 112 19.61 -5.41 -17.42
CA GLU A 112 18.43 -6.26 -17.62
C GLU A 112 17.64 -5.87 -18.89
N LEU A 113 17.62 -4.58 -19.25
CA LEU A 113 16.99 -4.11 -20.50
C LEU A 113 17.81 -4.53 -21.73
N GLU A 114 19.13 -4.32 -21.69
CA GLU A 114 20.05 -4.74 -22.77
C GLU A 114 20.03 -6.26 -22.99
N ALA A 115 19.94 -7.05 -21.92
CA ALA A 115 19.81 -8.50 -22.02
C ALA A 115 18.51 -8.97 -22.69
N LEU A 116 17.41 -8.21 -22.53
CA LEU A 116 16.14 -8.52 -23.20
C LEU A 116 16.18 -8.18 -24.69
N GLU A 117 16.78 -7.06 -25.06
CA GLU A 117 16.93 -6.64 -26.46
C GLU A 117 17.82 -7.60 -27.26
N THR A 118 18.77 -8.29 -26.60
CA THR A 118 19.65 -9.28 -27.25
C THR A 118 19.04 -10.69 -27.32
N ALA A 119 17.91 -10.93 -26.67
CA ALA A 119 17.21 -12.21 -26.62
C ALA A 119 16.08 -12.35 -27.67
N GLU A 120 15.77 -11.28 -28.39
CA GLU A 120 14.86 -11.27 -29.54
C GLU A 120 15.65 -11.50 -30.86
#